data_4448bcc7511aac6ad37f912673aabd4e
#
_entry.id   4448bcc7511aac6ad37f912673aabd4e
#
_cell.length_a   1.000
_cell.length_b   1.000
_cell.length_c   1.000
_cell.angle_alpha   90.00
_cell.angle_beta   90.00
_cell.angle_gamma   90.00
#
_symmetry.space_group_name_H-M   'P 1'
#
loop_
_entity.id
_entity.type
_entity.pdbx_description
1 polymer ?
#
loop_
_entity_poly.entity_id
_entity_poly.type
_entity_poly.pdbx_seq_one_letter_code
_entity_poly.pdbx_strand_id
1 'polypeptide(L)'
;MSNPGRRPGNEEIKELKTERIEAGKALREKQKAEGLDGGVNAALPNRKSGYENVKEEQEARQSAATDQMRILKSQLPVLLKRLSKIKDPRNPKKVKHKLDALLIYGILMFVFQISSRREANREMTRPQFIENLKLFFPKIDIPHNDTLMRLLSVIEVDEIEAVLMEAVHKLIKNKKFSRYLVDNHYTVAIDGTQKFKRDVIWAEECSQREVKDGDRTRTQYHVNVLEANLVFPNGMSIPLMSEFSDYAQGDTETRKQDCELKAFKRLAKRLKEAFPRLSIRVVLDGLYPNGPVMEVCRKNRWDFMIVLQNKSLPSVWEEFEGLKKLQTENRFRRKWGNRHQDFEWVNHIEYVYGPNGRKRQIIHMVICRETWEEMAKDSAEIETKASRHVWISHKPFSKENVHKRCNLCARHRWNIESGILVEKRQGYCYEHAFSYNWNAMKGYHYLMRLGHFINVPAIYSECLIDIVREFGVRGFIRFVRETLVAPWLNAPWVKERLGANFQLRLI
;
A
#
# COMPACT_ATOMS: atom_id res chain seq x y z
N MET A 1 -25.86 37.82 -15.07
CA MET A 1 -24.40 37.80 -15.34
C MET A 1 -23.68 38.14 -14.05
N SER A 2 -23.13 37.14 -13.37
CA SER A 2 -22.38 37.28 -12.12
C SER A 2 -21.03 37.93 -12.39
N ASN A 3 -20.70 38.94 -11.63
CA ASN A 3 -19.47 39.73 -11.72
C ASN A 3 -18.27 38.80 -11.31
N PRO A 4 -17.32 38.49 -12.19
CA PRO A 4 -16.22 37.61 -11.83
C PRO A 4 -15.28 38.30 -10.83
N GLY A 5 -15.37 37.95 -9.54
CA GLY A 5 -14.51 38.44 -8.47
C GLY A 5 -15.22 38.81 -7.17
N ARG A 6 -16.55 38.80 -7.12
CA ARG A 6 -17.31 39.02 -5.88
C ARG A 6 -17.40 37.71 -5.08
N ARG A 7 -16.98 37.70 -3.82
CA ARG A 7 -17.26 36.59 -2.90
C ARG A 7 -18.78 36.48 -2.67
N PRO A 8 -19.36 35.25 -2.81
CA PRO A 8 -20.77 35.04 -2.56
C PRO A 8 -21.14 35.39 -1.11
N GLY A 9 -22.33 35.97 -0.90
CA GLY A 9 -22.86 36.26 0.43
C GLY A 9 -23.27 34.97 1.18
N ASN A 10 -23.52 35.08 2.49
CA ASN A 10 -23.92 33.95 3.32
C ASN A 10 -25.22 33.28 2.86
N GLU A 11 -26.18 34.04 2.35
CA GLU A 11 -27.45 33.52 1.82
C GLU A 11 -27.22 32.76 0.51
N GLU A 12 -26.45 33.28 -0.43
CA GLU A 12 -26.07 32.63 -1.68
C GLU A 12 -25.33 31.30 -1.41
N ILE A 13 -24.47 31.27 -0.36
CA ILE A 13 -23.76 30.04 0.05
C ILE A 13 -24.74 29.00 0.63
N LYS A 14 -25.76 29.43 1.39
CA LYS A 14 -26.77 28.51 1.95
C LYS A 14 -27.67 27.94 0.85
N GLU A 15 -28.13 28.78 -0.08
CA GLU A 15 -28.92 28.36 -1.23
C GLU A 15 -28.15 27.32 -2.06
N LEU A 16 -26.90 27.61 -2.45
CA LEU A 16 -26.07 26.68 -3.19
C LEU A 16 -25.86 25.33 -2.45
N LYS A 17 -25.72 25.38 -1.12
CA LYS A 17 -25.61 24.13 -0.33
C LYS A 17 -26.90 23.32 -0.38
N THR A 18 -28.04 23.95 -0.29
CA THR A 18 -29.36 23.32 -0.36
C THR A 18 -29.58 22.69 -1.74
N GLU A 19 -29.34 23.45 -2.79
CA GLU A 19 -29.42 22.98 -4.18
C GLU A 19 -28.51 21.77 -4.43
N ARG A 20 -27.26 21.81 -3.94
CA ARG A 20 -26.32 20.69 -4.06
C ARG A 20 -26.77 19.44 -3.32
N ILE A 21 -27.41 19.58 -2.15
CA ILE A 21 -27.96 18.45 -1.40
C ILE A 21 -29.11 17.82 -2.18
N GLU A 22 -30.01 18.62 -2.74
CA GLU A 22 -31.14 18.16 -3.52
C GLU A 22 -30.72 17.50 -4.84
N ALA A 23 -29.84 18.16 -5.60
CA ALA A 23 -29.23 17.60 -6.81
C ALA A 23 -28.52 16.29 -6.55
N GLY A 24 -27.77 16.20 -5.44
CA GLY A 24 -27.07 14.98 -5.05
C GLY A 24 -28.01 13.84 -4.64
N LYS A 25 -29.19 14.13 -4.06
CA LYS A 25 -30.23 13.12 -3.78
C LYS A 25 -30.88 12.64 -5.09
N ALA A 26 -31.28 13.57 -5.94
CA ALA A 26 -31.90 13.24 -7.23
C ALA A 26 -30.96 12.39 -8.12
N LEU A 27 -29.67 12.75 -8.17
CA LEU A 27 -28.68 11.95 -8.90
C LEU A 27 -28.56 10.51 -8.37
N ARG A 28 -28.53 10.33 -7.04
CA ARG A 28 -28.46 8.99 -6.44
C ARG A 28 -29.71 8.16 -6.72
N GLU A 29 -30.89 8.77 -6.65
CA GLU A 29 -32.14 8.08 -6.99
C GLU A 29 -32.18 7.66 -8.46
N LYS A 30 -31.76 8.55 -9.38
CA LYS A 30 -31.59 8.23 -10.79
C LYS A 30 -30.63 7.08 -11.00
N GLN A 31 -29.43 7.13 -10.41
CA GLN A 31 -28.41 6.08 -10.51
C GLN A 31 -28.92 4.75 -9.98
N LYS A 32 -29.64 4.76 -8.84
CA LYS A 32 -30.25 3.57 -8.25
C LYS A 32 -31.34 2.98 -9.16
N ALA A 33 -32.18 3.81 -9.74
CA ALA A 33 -33.22 3.38 -10.69
C ALA A 33 -32.60 2.76 -11.95
N GLU A 34 -31.45 3.24 -12.38
CA GLU A 34 -30.68 2.67 -13.49
C GLU A 34 -29.87 1.41 -13.10
N GLY A 35 -29.92 0.98 -11.84
CA GLY A 35 -29.12 -0.14 -11.33
C GLY A 35 -27.62 0.15 -11.26
N LEU A 36 -27.25 1.42 -11.06
CA LEU A 36 -25.90 1.87 -10.76
C LEU A 36 -25.73 1.95 -9.24
N ASP A 37 -24.65 1.40 -8.74
CA ASP A 37 -24.28 1.49 -7.33
C ASP A 37 -23.13 2.48 -7.17
N GLY A 38 -23.46 3.73 -6.95
CA GLY A 38 -22.51 4.77 -6.62
C GLY A 38 -21.95 4.52 -5.22
N GLY A 39 -20.84 3.78 -5.14
CA GLY A 39 -20.15 3.55 -3.87
C GLY A 39 -19.95 4.87 -3.14
N VAL A 40 -20.70 5.09 -2.08
CA VAL A 40 -20.51 6.24 -1.21
C VAL A 40 -19.20 6.00 -0.49
N ASN A 41 -18.18 6.80 -0.77
CA ASN A 41 -17.08 6.98 0.17
C ASN A 41 -17.70 7.52 1.46
N ALA A 42 -18.07 6.62 2.36
CA ALA A 42 -18.65 7.00 3.62
C ALA A 42 -17.62 7.83 4.38
N ALA A 43 -17.87 9.12 4.50
CA ALA A 43 -17.09 9.96 5.40
C ALA A 43 -17.17 9.35 6.81
N LEU A 44 -16.09 9.50 7.58
CA LEU A 44 -16.11 9.09 8.98
C LEU A 44 -17.30 9.74 9.69
N PRO A 45 -17.99 9.02 10.57
CA PRO A 45 -19.13 9.55 11.28
C PRO A 45 -18.78 10.82 12.07
N ASN A 46 -19.52 11.88 11.85
CA ASN A 46 -19.45 13.11 12.67
C ASN A 46 -20.53 13.06 13.73
N ARG A 47 -20.24 12.38 14.84
CA ARG A 47 -21.17 12.20 15.97
C ARG A 47 -20.42 12.35 17.29
N LYS A 48 -21.17 12.58 18.37
CA LYS A 48 -20.65 12.50 19.73
C LYS A 48 -20.17 11.07 20.03
N SER A 49 -19.39 10.91 21.11
CA SER A 49 -19.02 9.58 21.62
C SER A 49 -20.25 8.69 21.73
N GLY A 50 -20.12 7.43 21.30
CA GLY A 50 -21.16 6.42 21.44
C GLY A 50 -21.23 5.80 22.84
N TYR A 51 -20.29 6.12 23.73
CA TYR A 51 -20.22 5.53 25.07
C TYR A 51 -21.09 6.31 26.05
N GLU A 52 -21.95 5.62 26.80
CA GLU A 52 -22.82 6.22 27.80
C GLU A 52 -22.09 6.47 29.12
N ASN A 53 -21.09 5.67 29.45
CA ASN A 53 -20.34 5.73 30.70
C ASN A 53 -18.89 5.23 30.55
N VAL A 54 -18.08 5.50 31.58
CA VAL A 54 -16.64 5.14 31.61
C VAL A 54 -16.42 3.63 31.51
N LYS A 55 -17.33 2.81 32.06
CA LYS A 55 -17.20 1.35 32.03
C LYS A 55 -17.35 0.82 30.60
N GLU A 56 -18.33 1.31 29.87
CA GLU A 56 -18.54 0.95 28.47
C GLU A 56 -17.34 1.35 27.58
N GLU A 57 -16.81 2.58 27.79
CA GLU A 57 -15.59 3.01 27.10
C GLU A 57 -14.39 2.12 27.46
N GLN A 58 -14.24 1.73 28.73
CA GLN A 58 -13.19 0.82 29.19
C GLN A 58 -13.28 -0.54 28.51
N GLU A 59 -14.50 -1.12 28.44
CA GLU A 59 -14.73 -2.39 27.78
C GLU A 59 -14.37 -2.36 26.28
N ALA A 60 -14.78 -1.30 25.59
CA ALA A 60 -14.43 -1.11 24.17
C ALA A 60 -12.92 -0.93 23.96
N ARG A 61 -12.27 -0.10 24.79
CA ARG A 61 -10.81 0.17 24.71
C ARG A 61 -9.99 -1.09 24.98
N GLN A 62 -10.29 -1.79 26.05
CA GLN A 62 -9.53 -3.00 26.38
C GLN A 62 -9.77 -4.13 25.36
N SER A 63 -10.98 -4.27 24.83
CA SER A 63 -11.29 -5.24 23.78
C SER A 63 -10.48 -4.95 22.51
N ALA A 64 -10.53 -3.71 22.00
CA ALA A 64 -9.83 -3.30 20.81
C ALA A 64 -8.29 -3.46 20.92
N ALA A 65 -7.71 -2.99 22.05
CA ALA A 65 -6.28 -3.12 22.29
C ALA A 65 -5.86 -4.58 22.43
N THR A 66 -6.65 -5.39 23.15
CA THR A 66 -6.33 -6.82 23.32
C THR A 66 -6.45 -7.61 22.02
N ASP A 67 -7.48 -7.37 21.22
CA ASP A 67 -7.65 -8.07 19.95
C ASP A 67 -6.59 -7.67 18.92
N GLN A 68 -6.16 -6.40 18.86
CA GLN A 68 -4.98 -6.02 18.09
C GLN A 68 -3.72 -6.76 18.55
N MET A 69 -3.49 -6.86 19.86
CA MET A 69 -2.35 -7.60 20.41
C MET A 69 -2.43 -9.10 20.15
N ARG A 70 -3.62 -9.69 20.12
CA ARG A 70 -3.82 -11.11 19.72
C ARG A 70 -3.42 -11.33 18.27
N ILE A 71 -3.79 -10.42 17.37
CA ILE A 71 -3.41 -10.48 15.96
C ILE A 71 -1.88 -10.39 15.82
N LEU A 72 -1.25 -9.41 16.46
CA LEU A 72 0.21 -9.29 16.49
C LEU A 72 0.86 -10.56 17.06
N LYS A 73 0.39 -11.07 18.21
CA LYS A 73 0.93 -12.29 18.83
C LYS A 73 0.76 -13.52 17.94
N SER A 74 -0.25 -13.59 17.11
CA SER A 74 -0.42 -14.69 16.14
C SER A 74 0.69 -14.75 15.08
N GLN A 75 1.34 -13.61 14.79
CA GLN A 75 2.46 -13.52 13.87
C GLN A 75 3.82 -13.70 14.56
N LEU A 76 3.92 -13.38 15.86
CA LEU A 76 5.18 -13.38 16.60
C LEU A 76 6.01 -14.65 16.50
N PRO A 77 5.47 -15.89 16.57
CA PRO A 77 6.29 -17.09 16.50
C PRO A 77 7.15 -17.18 15.23
N VAL A 78 6.60 -16.70 14.09
CA VAL A 78 7.34 -16.64 12.82
C VAL A 78 8.35 -15.52 12.86
N LEU A 79 7.93 -14.32 13.32
CA LEU A 79 8.83 -13.17 13.43
C LEU A 79 10.02 -13.50 14.34
N LEU A 80 9.79 -13.98 15.55
CA LEU A 80 10.85 -14.31 16.51
C LEU A 80 11.79 -15.39 15.99
N LYS A 81 11.24 -16.47 15.39
CA LYS A 81 12.03 -17.54 14.80
C LYS A 81 13.00 -17.03 13.73
N ARG A 82 12.57 -16.04 12.92
CA ARG A 82 13.41 -15.48 11.88
C ARG A 82 14.37 -14.43 12.43
N LEU A 83 13.88 -13.53 13.29
CA LEU A 83 14.72 -12.52 13.93
C LEU A 83 15.89 -13.12 14.72
N SER A 84 15.68 -14.28 15.38
CA SER A 84 16.74 -14.97 16.12
C SER A 84 17.85 -15.54 15.23
N LYS A 85 17.66 -15.62 13.92
CA LYS A 85 18.68 -16.07 12.97
C LYS A 85 19.58 -14.91 12.48
N ILE A 86 19.19 -13.67 12.72
CA ILE A 86 20.00 -12.50 12.34
C ILE A 86 21.24 -12.49 13.19
N LYS A 87 22.42 -12.46 12.56
CA LYS A 87 23.70 -12.40 13.25
C LYS A 87 23.84 -11.05 13.97
N ASP A 88 24.06 -11.11 15.28
CA ASP A 88 24.36 -9.92 16.08
C ASP A 88 25.87 -9.60 16.03
N PRO A 89 26.29 -8.53 15.38
CA PRO A 89 27.70 -8.18 15.26
C PRO A 89 28.25 -7.50 16.51
N ARG A 90 27.43 -7.22 17.52
CA ARG A 90 27.84 -6.50 18.73
C ARG A 90 28.65 -7.40 19.64
N ASN A 91 29.54 -6.80 20.43
CA ASN A 91 30.33 -7.55 21.43
C ASN A 91 29.39 -8.13 22.52
N PRO A 92 29.32 -9.46 22.69
CA PRO A 92 28.40 -10.10 23.63
C PRO A 92 28.53 -9.60 25.07
N LYS A 93 29.75 -9.25 25.51
CA LYS A 93 30.02 -8.73 26.87
C LYS A 93 29.43 -7.34 27.11
N LYS A 94 29.10 -6.59 26.06
CA LYS A 94 28.54 -5.22 26.13
C LYS A 94 27.06 -5.16 25.75
N VAL A 95 26.43 -6.27 25.39
CA VAL A 95 25.01 -6.33 25.00
C VAL A 95 24.13 -6.28 26.24
N LYS A 96 23.40 -5.16 26.43
CA LYS A 96 22.38 -5.01 27.47
C LYS A 96 21.00 -5.52 27.01
N HIS A 97 20.64 -5.27 25.75
CA HIS A 97 19.37 -5.65 25.15
C HIS A 97 19.64 -6.63 24.02
N LYS A 98 18.92 -7.76 24.00
CA LYS A 98 19.01 -8.76 22.96
C LYS A 98 18.57 -8.17 21.61
N LEU A 99 19.11 -8.71 20.50
CA LEU A 99 18.81 -8.25 19.14
C LEU A 99 17.32 -8.34 18.82
N ASP A 100 16.71 -9.50 19.10
CA ASP A 100 15.28 -9.74 18.89
C ASP A 100 14.39 -8.76 19.67
N ALA A 101 14.74 -8.45 20.91
CA ALA A 101 14.03 -7.47 21.73
C ALA A 101 14.10 -6.05 21.13
N LEU A 102 15.27 -5.65 20.61
CA LEU A 102 15.45 -4.36 19.93
C LEU A 102 14.63 -4.28 18.64
N LEU A 103 14.61 -5.35 17.85
CA LEU A 103 13.86 -5.37 16.59
C LEU A 103 12.34 -5.40 16.86
N ILE A 104 11.88 -6.16 17.86
CA ILE A 104 10.47 -6.12 18.29
C ILE A 104 10.08 -4.73 18.78
N TYR A 105 10.92 -4.08 19.59
CA TYR A 105 10.71 -2.69 19.99
C TYR A 105 10.55 -1.77 18.75
N GLY A 106 11.44 -1.91 17.76
CA GLY A 106 11.35 -1.16 16.50
C GLY A 106 10.08 -1.43 15.72
N ILE A 107 9.62 -2.68 15.67
CA ILE A 107 8.33 -3.04 15.03
C ILE A 107 7.16 -2.39 15.78
N LEU A 108 7.14 -2.48 17.13
CA LEU A 108 6.09 -1.88 17.96
C LEU A 108 6.02 -0.36 17.80
N MET A 109 7.16 0.31 17.62
CA MET A 109 7.19 1.74 17.32
C MET A 109 6.30 2.06 16.11
N PHE A 110 6.36 1.28 15.05
CA PHE A 110 5.54 1.50 13.85
C PHE A 110 4.14 0.91 13.95
N VAL A 111 3.93 -0.18 14.68
CA VAL A 111 2.58 -0.69 15.01
C VAL A 111 1.75 0.38 15.71
N PHE A 112 2.35 1.14 16.61
CA PHE A 112 1.70 2.25 17.33
C PHE A 112 1.82 3.60 16.60
N GLN A 113 2.38 3.63 15.40
CA GLN A 113 2.53 4.84 14.59
C GLN A 113 3.25 5.98 15.36
N ILE A 114 4.34 5.65 16.00
CA ILE A 114 5.23 6.64 16.65
C ILE A 114 6.08 7.32 15.57
N SER A 115 5.98 8.63 15.47
CA SER A 115 6.45 9.41 14.34
C SER A 115 7.96 9.68 14.30
N SER A 116 8.65 9.52 15.42
CA SER A 116 10.07 9.83 15.52
C SER A 116 10.76 9.08 16.65
N ARG A 117 12.09 9.00 16.58
CA ARG A 117 12.93 8.43 17.64
C ARG A 117 12.73 9.14 18.98
N ARG A 118 12.58 10.47 18.96
CA ARG A 118 12.32 11.28 20.15
C ARG A 118 10.97 10.95 20.77
N GLU A 119 9.94 10.82 19.96
CA GLU A 119 8.61 10.41 20.42
C GLU A 119 8.64 8.99 21.00
N ALA A 120 9.35 8.04 20.35
CA ALA A 120 9.51 6.69 20.87
C ALA A 120 10.14 6.68 22.27
N ASN A 121 11.24 7.43 22.48
CA ASN A 121 11.86 7.56 23.77
C ASN A 121 10.92 8.13 24.85
N ARG A 122 10.03 9.06 24.47
CA ARG A 122 9.16 9.74 25.40
C ARG A 122 7.88 8.97 25.71
N GLU A 123 7.25 8.39 24.65
CA GLU A 123 5.92 7.78 24.79
C GLU A 123 6.02 6.31 25.22
N MET A 124 6.94 5.52 24.62
CA MET A 124 7.04 4.10 24.91
C MET A 124 7.75 3.79 26.25
N THR A 125 8.41 4.77 26.85
CA THR A 125 9.06 4.62 28.17
C THR A 125 8.18 5.11 29.33
N ARG A 126 6.94 5.52 29.09
CA ARG A 126 6.00 5.87 30.17
C ARG A 126 5.73 4.65 31.06
N PRO A 127 5.75 4.77 32.38
CA PRO A 127 5.53 3.63 33.28
C PRO A 127 4.24 2.86 32.99
N GLN A 128 3.12 3.55 32.82
CA GLN A 128 1.84 2.91 32.51
C GLN A 128 1.86 2.17 31.18
N PHE A 129 2.50 2.73 30.15
CA PHE A 129 2.66 2.06 28.85
C PHE A 129 3.45 0.74 29.01
N ILE A 130 4.56 0.76 29.76
CA ILE A 130 5.39 -0.42 30.02
C ILE A 130 4.61 -1.48 30.80
N GLU A 131 3.86 -1.10 31.84
CA GLU A 131 3.04 -2.02 32.62
C GLU A 131 1.95 -2.67 31.75
N ASN A 132 1.23 -1.88 30.99
CA ASN A 132 0.20 -2.38 30.07
C ASN A 132 0.83 -3.29 29.00
N LEU A 133 1.99 -2.92 28.46
CA LEU A 133 2.66 -3.73 27.44
C LEU A 133 3.17 -5.06 28.00
N LYS A 134 3.56 -5.12 29.29
CA LYS A 134 3.95 -6.36 29.98
C LYS A 134 2.81 -7.37 30.09
N LEU A 135 1.56 -6.95 30.05
CA LEU A 135 0.42 -7.89 30.00
C LEU A 135 0.47 -8.75 28.74
N PHE A 136 0.96 -8.17 27.64
CA PHE A 136 1.09 -8.85 26.34
C PHE A 136 2.47 -9.48 26.15
N PHE A 137 3.52 -8.85 26.65
CA PHE A 137 4.94 -9.25 26.50
C PHE A 137 5.65 -9.22 27.85
N PRO A 138 5.49 -10.25 28.70
CA PRO A 138 5.99 -10.24 30.08
C PRO A 138 7.49 -9.95 30.24
N LYS A 139 8.29 -10.27 29.23
CA LYS A 139 9.75 -10.09 29.22
C LYS A 139 10.20 -8.91 28.37
N ILE A 140 9.27 -7.99 28.01
CA ILE A 140 9.65 -6.85 27.20
C ILE A 140 10.53 -5.90 27.98
N ASP A 141 11.58 -5.46 27.34
CA ASP A 141 12.48 -4.41 27.80
C ASP A 141 12.47 -3.29 26.74
N ILE A 142 12.20 -2.08 27.16
CA ILE A 142 12.08 -0.92 26.27
C ILE A 142 13.39 -0.12 26.32
N PRO A 143 14.25 -0.27 25.30
CA PRO A 143 15.52 0.43 25.23
C PRO A 143 15.33 1.89 24.80
N HIS A 144 16.38 2.70 25.00
CA HIS A 144 16.48 3.99 24.31
C HIS A 144 16.62 3.77 22.79
N ASN A 145 15.91 4.56 21.98
CA ASN A 145 15.86 4.35 20.51
C ASN A 145 17.24 4.47 19.83
N ASP A 146 18.18 5.21 20.41
CA ASP A 146 19.55 5.26 19.89
C ASP A 146 20.26 3.90 19.94
N THR A 147 19.87 3.02 20.86
CA THR A 147 20.38 1.64 20.88
C THR A 147 19.91 0.85 19.67
N LEU A 148 18.64 1.00 19.30
CA LEU A 148 18.10 0.44 18.06
C LEU A 148 18.83 1.03 16.84
N MET A 149 19.00 2.36 16.77
CA MET A 149 19.67 3.01 15.65
C MET A 149 21.10 2.50 15.45
N ARG A 150 21.88 2.38 16.56
CA ARG A 150 23.24 1.83 16.51
C ARG A 150 23.27 0.37 16.05
N LEU A 151 22.28 -0.42 16.48
CA LEU A 151 22.14 -1.80 15.98
C LEU A 151 21.87 -1.80 14.46
N LEU A 152 20.88 -1.04 14.00
CA LEU A 152 20.51 -0.98 12.58
C LEU A 152 21.64 -0.45 11.69
N SER A 153 22.58 0.32 12.22
CA SER A 153 23.73 0.80 11.44
C SER A 153 24.78 -0.27 11.13
N VAL A 154 24.71 -1.43 11.78
CA VAL A 154 25.77 -2.47 11.67
C VAL A 154 25.27 -3.87 11.35
N ILE A 155 23.96 -4.14 11.42
CA ILE A 155 23.38 -5.45 11.07
C ILE A 155 23.06 -5.53 9.58
N GLU A 156 22.88 -6.76 9.07
CA GLU A 156 22.33 -7.03 7.73
C GLU A 156 20.83 -6.70 7.73
N VAL A 157 20.47 -5.47 7.40
CA VAL A 157 19.08 -4.98 7.50
C VAL A 157 18.13 -5.64 6.50
N ASP A 158 18.62 -6.19 5.40
CA ASP A 158 17.82 -6.94 4.42
C ASP A 158 17.24 -8.24 5.03
N GLU A 159 17.86 -8.74 6.11
CA GLU A 159 17.29 -9.84 6.89
C GLU A 159 15.99 -9.45 7.62
N ILE A 160 15.78 -8.15 7.91
CA ILE A 160 14.52 -7.66 8.49
C ILE A 160 13.39 -7.78 7.46
N GLU A 161 13.66 -7.48 6.18
CA GLU A 161 12.68 -7.69 5.12
C GLU A 161 12.37 -9.18 4.92
N ALA A 162 13.37 -10.05 5.05
CA ALA A 162 13.16 -11.51 4.99
C ALA A 162 12.18 -12.01 6.08
N VAL A 163 12.12 -11.33 7.24
CA VAL A 163 11.10 -11.61 8.28
C VAL A 163 9.70 -11.32 7.76
N LEU A 164 9.51 -10.20 7.06
CA LEU A 164 8.23 -9.85 6.43
C LEU A 164 7.80 -10.92 5.42
N MET A 165 8.73 -11.36 4.57
CA MET A 165 8.44 -12.41 3.57
C MET A 165 7.99 -13.70 4.23
N GLU A 166 8.64 -14.14 5.30
CA GLU A 166 8.26 -15.38 6.00
C GLU A 166 6.87 -15.26 6.66
N ALA A 167 6.53 -14.08 7.19
CA ALA A 167 5.21 -13.82 7.74
C ALA A 167 4.11 -13.82 6.66
N VAL A 168 4.37 -13.23 5.50
CA VAL A 168 3.46 -13.29 4.34
C VAL A 168 3.29 -14.72 3.85
N HIS A 169 4.36 -15.50 3.75
CA HIS A 169 4.29 -16.93 3.41
C HIS A 169 3.36 -17.70 4.35
N LYS A 170 3.42 -17.44 5.65
CA LYS A 170 2.52 -18.09 6.63
C LYS A 170 1.06 -17.76 6.34
N LEU A 171 0.73 -16.49 6.05
CA LEU A 171 -0.65 -16.10 5.73
C LEU A 171 -1.14 -16.77 4.43
N ILE A 172 -0.28 -16.83 3.41
CA ILE A 172 -0.56 -17.52 2.14
C ILE A 172 -0.78 -19.01 2.37
N LYS A 173 0.13 -19.69 3.11
CA LYS A 173 0.02 -21.12 3.45
C LYS A 173 -1.26 -21.42 4.21
N ASN A 174 -1.66 -20.54 5.11
CA ASN A 174 -2.90 -20.65 5.88
C ASN A 174 -4.15 -20.20 5.09
N LYS A 175 -4.02 -19.99 3.76
CA LYS A 175 -5.11 -19.61 2.84
C LYS A 175 -5.90 -18.36 3.27
N LYS A 176 -5.27 -17.43 4.02
CA LYS A 176 -5.96 -16.22 4.52
C LYS A 176 -6.42 -15.29 3.42
N PHE A 177 -5.81 -15.37 2.24
CA PHE A 177 -6.13 -14.53 1.08
C PHE A 177 -6.91 -15.24 -0.02
N SER A 178 -7.22 -16.56 0.13
CA SER A 178 -7.77 -17.38 -0.97
C SER A 178 -9.07 -16.84 -1.57
N ARG A 179 -9.95 -16.25 -0.76
CA ARG A 179 -11.24 -15.71 -1.22
C ARG A 179 -11.12 -14.39 -1.99
N TYR A 180 -9.95 -13.73 -1.94
CA TYR A 180 -9.71 -12.46 -2.65
C TYR A 180 -8.92 -12.64 -3.95
N LEU A 181 -8.55 -13.86 -4.30
CA LEU A 181 -7.78 -14.12 -5.50
C LEU A 181 -8.66 -13.95 -6.75
N VAL A 182 -8.10 -13.33 -7.77
CA VAL A 182 -8.71 -13.22 -9.09
C VAL A 182 -8.04 -14.24 -10.01
N ASP A 183 -8.83 -15.17 -10.57
CA ASP A 183 -8.37 -16.28 -11.42
C ASP A 183 -7.23 -17.09 -10.76
N ASN A 184 -7.31 -17.31 -9.43
CA ASN A 184 -6.30 -18.00 -8.62
C ASN A 184 -4.89 -17.38 -8.66
N HIS A 185 -4.79 -16.07 -8.95
CA HIS A 185 -3.51 -15.34 -8.92
C HIS A 185 -3.46 -14.39 -7.74
N TYR A 186 -2.27 -14.28 -7.15
CA TYR A 186 -1.91 -13.20 -6.24
C TYR A 186 -1.50 -11.99 -7.07
N THR A 187 -2.25 -10.91 -6.95
CA THR A 187 -1.94 -9.68 -7.67
C THR A 187 -0.85 -8.92 -6.92
N VAL A 188 0.28 -8.69 -7.59
CA VAL A 188 1.40 -7.90 -7.07
C VAL A 188 1.46 -6.59 -7.85
N ALA A 189 1.20 -5.48 -7.17
CA ALA A 189 1.43 -4.15 -7.70
C ALA A 189 2.86 -3.71 -7.38
N ILE A 190 3.51 -3.06 -8.35
CA ILE A 190 4.87 -2.52 -8.20
C ILE A 190 4.83 -1.05 -8.63
N ASP A 191 5.36 -0.16 -7.79
CA ASP A 191 5.37 1.27 -8.03
C ASP A 191 6.58 1.95 -7.39
N GLY A 192 7.12 2.97 -8.07
CA GLY A 192 8.26 3.75 -7.59
C GLY A 192 7.82 4.93 -6.74
N THR A 193 8.51 5.19 -5.63
CA THR A 193 8.24 6.35 -4.80
C THR A 193 9.49 6.97 -4.22
N GLN A 194 9.47 8.29 -4.03
CA GLN A 194 10.53 9.00 -3.31
C GLN A 194 10.33 8.84 -1.81
N LYS A 195 11.34 8.29 -1.14
CA LYS A 195 11.34 8.13 0.31
C LYS A 195 11.77 9.39 1.04
N PHE A 196 12.85 10.02 0.58
CA PHE A 196 13.47 11.12 1.32
C PHE A 196 14.23 12.04 0.37
N LYS A 197 14.35 13.32 0.70
CA LYS A 197 15.13 14.31 -0.05
C LYS A 197 15.75 15.37 0.85
N ARG A 198 16.93 15.86 0.48
CA ARG A 198 17.63 16.97 1.12
C ARG A 198 18.46 17.76 0.11
N ASP A 199 18.78 18.99 0.46
CA ASP A 199 19.70 19.83 -0.34
C ASP A 199 21.17 19.68 0.07
N VAL A 200 21.45 18.79 1.05
CA VAL A 200 22.81 18.45 1.51
C VAL A 200 22.99 16.95 1.42
N ILE A 201 24.12 16.52 0.85
CA ILE A 201 24.49 15.10 0.80
C ILE A 201 24.62 14.54 2.20
N TRP A 202 24.14 13.30 2.42
CA TRP A 202 24.18 12.66 3.72
C TRP A 202 24.59 11.17 3.65
N ALA A 203 24.64 10.59 2.45
CA ALA A 203 25.14 9.25 2.18
C ALA A 203 25.63 9.19 0.72
N GLU A 204 26.61 8.34 0.43
CA GLU A 204 27.19 8.18 -0.91
C GLU A 204 26.20 7.55 -1.89
N GLU A 205 25.26 6.73 -1.37
CA GLU A 205 24.26 6.02 -2.15
C GLU A 205 23.08 6.92 -2.61
N CYS A 206 23.01 8.16 -2.14
CA CYS A 206 21.95 9.07 -2.54
C CYS A 206 22.00 9.40 -4.02
N SER A 207 20.85 9.32 -4.68
CA SER A 207 20.65 9.91 -5.99
C SER A 207 20.70 11.43 -5.92
N GLN A 208 21.10 12.08 -6.99
CA GLN A 208 21.13 13.54 -7.09
C GLN A 208 20.37 14.05 -8.31
N ARG A 209 19.81 15.23 -8.22
CA ARG A 209 19.22 15.95 -9.35
C ARG A 209 19.38 17.45 -9.18
N GLU A 210 19.43 18.15 -10.29
CA GLU A 210 19.36 19.62 -10.30
C GLU A 210 17.91 20.07 -10.25
N VAL A 211 17.61 21.00 -9.36
CA VAL A 211 16.30 21.63 -9.21
C VAL A 211 16.45 23.13 -9.42
N LYS A 212 15.70 23.66 -10.36
CA LYS A 212 15.60 25.11 -10.59
C LYS A 212 14.60 25.72 -9.61
N ASP A 213 14.99 26.80 -8.95
CA ASP A 213 14.16 27.58 -8.03
C ASP A 213 14.32 29.07 -8.44
N GLY A 214 13.48 29.52 -9.36
CA GLY A 214 13.68 30.77 -10.09
C GLY A 214 14.98 30.73 -10.89
N ASP A 215 15.85 31.72 -10.69
CA ASP A 215 17.15 31.84 -11.37
C ASP A 215 18.26 31.03 -10.70
N ARG A 216 17.98 30.36 -9.59
CA ARG A 216 18.97 29.56 -8.85
C ARG A 216 18.80 28.08 -9.17
N THR A 217 19.92 27.43 -9.45
CA THR A 217 19.98 25.96 -9.56
C THR A 217 20.59 25.42 -8.29
N ARG A 218 19.93 24.42 -7.69
CA ARG A 218 20.43 23.71 -6.50
C ARG A 218 20.47 22.21 -6.73
N THR A 219 21.45 21.54 -6.16
CA THR A 219 21.51 20.08 -6.16
C THR A 219 20.65 19.54 -5.03
N GLN A 220 19.74 18.63 -5.37
CA GLN A 220 18.90 17.92 -4.40
C GLN A 220 19.29 16.45 -4.38
N TYR A 221 19.59 15.93 -3.18
CA TYR A 221 19.89 14.53 -2.92
C TYR A 221 18.64 13.82 -2.47
N HIS A 222 18.34 12.67 -3.09
CA HIS A 222 17.08 11.95 -2.81
C HIS A 222 17.29 10.44 -2.81
N VAL A 223 16.33 9.73 -2.21
CA VAL A 223 16.26 8.28 -2.17
C VAL A 223 14.95 7.85 -2.83
N ASN A 224 15.05 7.06 -3.89
CA ASN A 224 13.90 6.41 -4.51
C ASN A 224 13.85 4.94 -4.10
N VAL A 225 12.65 4.44 -3.94
CA VAL A 225 12.39 3.04 -3.60
C VAL A 225 11.32 2.51 -4.53
N LEU A 226 11.55 1.34 -5.10
CA LEU A 226 10.55 0.59 -5.83
C LEU A 226 9.88 -0.38 -4.85
N GLU A 227 8.59 -0.19 -4.62
CA GLU A 227 7.80 -0.97 -3.68
C GLU A 227 6.99 -2.05 -4.39
N ALA A 228 6.88 -3.21 -3.77
CA ALA A 228 5.98 -4.27 -4.19
C ALA A 228 4.98 -4.58 -3.07
N ASN A 229 3.70 -4.64 -3.40
CA ASN A 229 2.62 -5.02 -2.48
C ASN A 229 1.73 -6.09 -3.10
N LEU A 230 1.22 -7.01 -2.27
CA LEU A 230 0.02 -7.77 -2.63
C LEU A 230 -1.19 -6.86 -2.55
N VAL A 231 -1.99 -6.80 -3.60
CA VAL A 231 -3.20 -5.97 -3.66
C VAL A 231 -4.42 -6.82 -3.96
N PHE A 232 -5.55 -6.49 -3.32
CA PHE A 232 -6.76 -7.29 -3.38
C PHE A 232 -7.99 -6.44 -3.72
N PRO A 233 -9.06 -7.07 -4.28
CA PRO A 233 -10.28 -6.36 -4.67
C PRO A 233 -11.01 -5.64 -3.54
N ASN A 234 -10.84 -6.08 -2.29
CA ASN A 234 -11.44 -5.43 -1.11
C ASN A 234 -10.66 -4.18 -0.64
N GLY A 235 -9.66 -3.72 -1.38
CA GLY A 235 -8.82 -2.57 -1.03
C GLY A 235 -7.61 -2.89 -0.16
N MET A 236 -7.49 -4.12 0.34
CA MET A 236 -6.35 -4.54 1.16
C MET A 236 -5.06 -4.51 0.35
N SER A 237 -4.02 -3.88 0.91
CA SER A 237 -2.67 -3.80 0.35
C SER A 237 -1.66 -4.29 1.38
N ILE A 238 -0.98 -5.38 1.07
CA ILE A 238 0.00 -6.03 1.96
C ILE A 238 1.41 -5.70 1.49
N PRO A 239 2.23 -5.00 2.29
CA PRO A 239 3.64 -4.80 1.97
C PRO A 239 4.38 -6.11 1.69
N LEU A 240 5.20 -6.15 0.65
CA LEU A 240 6.07 -7.28 0.33
C LEU A 240 7.54 -6.85 0.40
N MET A 241 8.05 -6.30 -0.67
CA MET A 241 9.46 -5.98 -0.86
C MET A 241 9.67 -4.54 -1.23
N SER A 242 10.84 -4.03 -0.86
CA SER A 242 11.33 -2.72 -1.25
C SER A 242 12.68 -2.87 -1.94
N GLU A 243 12.86 -2.20 -3.06
CA GLU A 243 14.14 -2.16 -3.77
C GLU A 243 14.63 -0.71 -3.81
N PHE A 244 15.69 -0.43 -3.08
CA PHE A 244 16.30 0.89 -3.05
C PHE A 244 17.09 1.15 -4.35
N SER A 245 16.93 2.34 -4.89
CA SER A 245 17.79 2.81 -5.99
C SER A 245 19.10 3.27 -5.39
N ASP A 246 20.10 2.40 -5.43
CA ASP A 246 21.45 2.70 -4.99
C ASP A 246 22.28 3.12 -6.20
N TYR A 247 22.89 4.29 -6.14
CA TYR A 247 23.84 4.70 -7.15
C TYR A 247 25.25 4.29 -6.73
N ALA A 248 25.89 3.45 -7.54
CA ALA A 248 27.29 3.17 -7.38
C ALA A 248 28.12 4.38 -7.82
N GLN A 249 29.30 4.55 -7.22
CA GLN A 249 30.25 5.58 -7.62
C GLN A 249 30.55 5.48 -9.13
N GLY A 250 30.28 6.55 -9.90
CA GLY A 250 30.46 6.57 -11.36
C GLY A 250 29.18 6.32 -12.19
N ASP A 251 28.05 5.96 -11.57
CA ASP A 251 26.78 5.92 -12.28
C ASP A 251 26.30 7.36 -12.58
N THR A 252 26.08 7.64 -13.85
CA THR A 252 25.42 8.89 -14.27
C THR A 252 23.92 8.66 -14.37
N GLU A 253 23.16 9.47 -13.67
CA GLU A 253 21.69 9.47 -13.80
C GLU A 253 21.31 10.11 -15.12
N THR A 254 21.10 9.29 -16.14
CA THR A 254 20.67 9.80 -17.43
C THR A 254 19.17 9.86 -17.57
N ARG A 255 18.43 8.89 -16.98
CA ARG A 255 16.96 8.85 -17.04
C ARG A 255 16.36 8.08 -15.85
N LYS A 256 15.35 8.65 -15.22
CA LYS A 256 14.59 8.00 -14.13
C LYS A 256 14.07 6.61 -14.53
N GLN A 257 13.58 6.44 -15.77
CA GLN A 257 13.07 5.17 -16.29
C GLN A 257 14.13 4.06 -16.30
N ASP A 258 15.36 4.37 -16.66
CA ASP A 258 16.44 3.38 -16.67
C ASP A 258 16.75 2.87 -15.26
N CYS A 259 16.70 3.76 -14.26
CA CYS A 259 16.89 3.39 -12.86
C CYS A 259 15.76 2.51 -12.35
N GLU A 260 14.50 2.86 -12.62
CA GLU A 260 13.34 2.05 -12.22
C GLU A 260 13.33 0.67 -12.90
N LEU A 261 13.73 0.57 -14.16
CA LEU A 261 13.83 -0.70 -14.87
C LEU A 261 14.95 -1.60 -14.33
N LYS A 262 16.09 -1.03 -13.91
CA LYS A 262 17.15 -1.77 -13.23
C LYS A 262 16.65 -2.28 -11.87
N ALA A 263 16.02 -1.43 -11.07
CA ALA A 263 15.41 -1.79 -9.80
C ALA A 263 14.33 -2.86 -9.97
N PHE A 264 13.48 -2.74 -10.99
CA PHE A 264 12.46 -3.75 -11.29
C PHE A 264 13.08 -5.14 -11.55
N LYS A 265 14.16 -5.23 -12.29
CA LYS A 265 14.82 -6.53 -12.55
C LYS A 265 15.38 -7.16 -11.27
N ARG A 266 16.00 -6.36 -10.38
CA ARG A 266 16.50 -6.84 -9.08
C ARG A 266 15.35 -7.27 -8.18
N LEU A 267 14.31 -6.43 -8.05
CA LEU A 267 13.11 -6.75 -7.28
C LEU A 267 12.42 -8.02 -7.78
N ALA A 268 12.25 -8.16 -9.10
CA ALA A 268 11.62 -9.34 -9.72
C ALA A 268 12.42 -10.63 -9.45
N LYS A 269 13.76 -10.57 -9.46
CA LYS A 269 14.61 -11.71 -9.09
C LYS A 269 14.37 -12.11 -7.64
N ARG A 270 14.45 -11.18 -6.70
CA ARG A 270 14.22 -11.39 -5.27
C ARG A 270 12.80 -11.91 -4.98
N LEU A 271 11.81 -11.35 -5.66
CA LEU A 271 10.41 -11.78 -5.53
C LEU A 271 10.23 -13.23 -6.02
N LYS A 272 10.88 -13.62 -7.11
CA LYS A 272 10.86 -14.99 -7.62
C LYS A 272 11.56 -15.97 -6.68
N GLU A 273 12.67 -15.57 -6.10
CA GLU A 273 13.40 -16.37 -5.10
C GLU A 273 12.56 -16.57 -3.82
N ALA A 274 11.89 -15.52 -3.35
CA ALA A 274 11.02 -15.59 -2.19
C ALA A 274 9.74 -16.41 -2.45
N PHE A 275 9.17 -16.34 -3.65
CA PHE A 275 7.91 -17.00 -4.02
C PHE A 275 8.04 -17.85 -5.29
N PRO A 276 8.86 -18.92 -5.28
CA PRO A 276 9.23 -19.67 -6.50
C PRO A 276 8.05 -20.35 -7.20
N ARG A 277 6.99 -20.72 -6.46
CA ARG A 277 5.83 -21.48 -6.95
C ARG A 277 4.50 -20.70 -6.88
N LEU A 278 4.52 -19.47 -6.37
CA LEU A 278 3.30 -18.67 -6.23
C LEU A 278 2.80 -18.25 -7.61
N SER A 279 1.50 -18.41 -7.83
CA SER A 279 0.83 -17.89 -9.04
C SER A 279 0.68 -16.39 -8.92
N ILE A 280 1.54 -15.63 -9.56
CA ILE A 280 1.60 -14.16 -9.48
C ILE A 280 1.06 -13.54 -10.76
N ARG A 281 0.24 -12.50 -10.61
CA ARG A 281 -0.10 -11.54 -11.65
C ARG A 281 0.48 -10.17 -11.26
N VAL A 282 1.40 -9.67 -12.07
CA VAL A 282 2.01 -8.36 -11.85
C VAL A 282 1.16 -7.27 -12.50
N VAL A 283 0.87 -6.19 -11.77
CA VAL A 283 0.17 -5.01 -12.29
C VAL A 283 1.09 -3.80 -12.21
N LEU A 284 1.32 -3.16 -13.37
CA LEU A 284 2.33 -2.11 -13.55
C LEU A 284 1.72 -0.88 -14.21
N ASP A 285 2.33 0.26 -14.00
CA ASP A 285 1.93 1.52 -14.61
C ASP A 285 2.43 1.68 -16.07
N GLY A 286 2.17 2.84 -16.65
CA GLY A 286 2.53 3.18 -18.03
C GLY A 286 4.01 3.43 -18.30
N LEU A 287 4.91 3.27 -17.34
CA LEU A 287 6.36 3.30 -17.53
C LEU A 287 6.93 1.93 -17.96
N TYR A 288 6.18 0.85 -17.69
CA TYR A 288 6.67 -0.53 -17.84
C TYR A 288 6.23 -1.27 -19.12
N PRO A 289 5.41 -0.74 -20.05
CA PRO A 289 5.06 -1.49 -21.26
C PRO A 289 6.26 -1.54 -22.22
N ASN A 290 7.15 -2.51 -21.98
CA ASN A 290 8.32 -2.75 -22.83
C ASN A 290 8.70 -4.24 -22.83
N GLY A 291 9.38 -4.66 -23.90
CA GLY A 291 9.77 -6.04 -24.12
C GLY A 291 10.57 -6.68 -22.98
N PRO A 292 11.62 -6.00 -22.45
CA PRO A 292 12.40 -6.52 -21.31
C PRO A 292 11.58 -6.81 -20.07
N VAL A 293 10.61 -5.98 -19.69
CA VAL A 293 9.73 -6.21 -18.53
C VAL A 293 8.82 -7.42 -18.78
N MET A 294 8.19 -7.49 -19.96
CA MET A 294 7.35 -8.64 -20.34
C MET A 294 8.15 -9.93 -20.38
N GLU A 295 9.42 -9.88 -20.84
CA GLU A 295 10.32 -11.03 -20.84
C GLU A 295 10.62 -11.55 -19.43
N VAL A 296 10.85 -10.64 -18.45
CA VAL A 296 11.03 -10.99 -17.04
C VAL A 296 9.77 -11.68 -16.50
N CYS A 297 8.59 -11.16 -16.76
CA CYS A 297 7.34 -11.77 -16.34
C CYS A 297 7.19 -13.19 -16.93
N ARG A 298 7.45 -13.35 -18.23
CA ARG A 298 7.35 -14.65 -18.92
C ARG A 298 8.35 -15.67 -18.36
N LYS A 299 9.62 -15.27 -18.17
CA LYS A 299 10.66 -16.16 -17.58
C LYS A 299 10.29 -16.64 -16.18
N ASN A 300 9.64 -15.78 -15.40
CA ASN A 300 9.16 -16.09 -14.06
C ASN A 300 7.83 -16.86 -14.05
N ARG A 301 7.18 -17.08 -15.20
CA ARG A 301 5.83 -17.63 -15.35
C ARG A 301 4.77 -16.81 -14.63
N TRP A 302 4.92 -15.49 -14.64
CA TRP A 302 3.96 -14.54 -14.12
C TRP A 302 3.02 -14.06 -15.22
N ASP A 303 1.75 -13.92 -14.88
CA ASP A 303 0.82 -13.15 -15.69
C ASP A 303 1.08 -11.65 -15.47
N PHE A 304 0.66 -10.80 -16.39
CA PHE A 304 0.76 -9.36 -16.21
C PHE A 304 -0.46 -8.61 -16.78
N MET A 305 -0.73 -7.46 -16.18
CA MET A 305 -1.58 -6.42 -16.70
C MET A 305 -0.83 -5.08 -16.56
N ILE A 306 -0.43 -4.48 -17.68
CA ILE A 306 0.36 -3.24 -17.70
C ILE A 306 -0.46 -2.15 -18.37
N VAL A 307 -0.51 -0.97 -17.75
CA VAL A 307 -1.18 0.20 -18.33
C VAL A 307 -0.46 0.60 -19.61
N LEU A 308 -1.20 0.81 -20.69
CA LEU A 308 -0.67 1.28 -21.97
C LEU A 308 -1.08 2.73 -22.21
N GLN A 309 -0.11 3.62 -22.28
CA GLN A 309 -0.33 5.03 -22.61
C GLN A 309 -0.43 5.22 -24.14
N ASN A 310 -1.11 6.27 -24.58
CA ASN A 310 -1.37 6.53 -26.01
C ASN A 310 -0.11 6.62 -26.88
N LYS A 311 1.01 7.08 -26.31
CA LYS A 311 2.28 7.25 -27.04
C LYS A 311 3.25 6.07 -26.85
N SER A 312 2.88 5.07 -26.06
CA SER A 312 3.69 3.88 -25.82
C SER A 312 3.37 2.78 -26.81
N LEU A 313 4.37 2.09 -27.29
CA LEU A 313 4.27 0.96 -28.25
C LEU A 313 3.40 1.27 -29.49
N PRO A 314 3.82 2.18 -30.38
CA PRO A 314 3.01 2.56 -31.57
C PRO A 314 2.59 1.37 -32.41
N SER A 315 3.47 0.40 -32.66
CA SER A 315 3.17 -0.80 -33.42
C SER A 315 2.02 -1.64 -32.82
N VAL A 316 1.92 -1.68 -31.50
CA VAL A 316 0.82 -2.38 -30.80
C VAL A 316 -0.52 -1.67 -31.05
N TRP A 317 -0.51 -0.34 -31.09
CA TRP A 317 -1.70 0.45 -31.44
C TRP A 317 -2.12 0.25 -32.88
N GLU A 318 -1.18 0.23 -33.82
CA GLU A 318 -1.45 -0.03 -35.25
C GLU A 318 -2.06 -1.41 -35.44
N GLU A 319 -1.48 -2.44 -34.86
CA GLU A 319 -2.00 -3.81 -34.87
C GLU A 319 -3.40 -3.89 -34.22
N PHE A 320 -3.61 -3.19 -33.10
CA PHE A 320 -4.92 -3.13 -32.46
C PHE A 320 -5.98 -2.56 -33.40
N GLU A 321 -5.71 -1.43 -34.07
CA GLU A 321 -6.66 -0.77 -34.98
C GLU A 321 -6.92 -1.61 -36.25
N GLY A 322 -5.94 -2.37 -36.73
CA GLY A 322 -6.09 -3.30 -37.84
C GLY A 322 -6.94 -4.51 -37.46
N LEU A 323 -6.56 -5.22 -36.40
CA LEU A 323 -7.19 -6.47 -36.00
C LEU A 323 -8.60 -6.30 -35.41
N LYS A 324 -8.92 -5.18 -34.79
CA LYS A 324 -10.26 -4.95 -34.22
C LYS A 324 -11.38 -4.98 -35.29
N LYS A 325 -11.06 -4.66 -36.55
CA LYS A 325 -12.00 -4.74 -37.68
C LYS A 325 -12.37 -6.18 -38.00
N LEU A 326 -11.48 -7.13 -37.65
CA LEU A 326 -11.67 -8.57 -37.87
C LEU A 326 -12.25 -9.27 -36.62
N GLN A 327 -12.17 -8.64 -35.43
CA GLN A 327 -12.63 -9.20 -34.17
C GLN A 327 -13.77 -8.36 -33.57
N THR A 328 -14.81 -8.14 -34.35
CA THR A 328 -15.94 -7.23 -34.06
C THR A 328 -16.77 -7.69 -32.85
N GLU A 329 -16.80 -8.99 -32.54
CA GLU A 329 -17.50 -9.61 -31.41
C GLU A 329 -16.77 -9.42 -30.09
N ASN A 330 -15.52 -8.95 -30.11
CA ASN A 330 -14.69 -8.71 -28.92
C ASN A 330 -15.09 -7.43 -28.20
N ARG A 331 -16.36 -7.37 -27.82
CA ARG A 331 -16.96 -6.26 -27.08
C ARG A 331 -17.80 -6.76 -25.93
N PHE A 332 -17.80 -5.99 -24.81
CA PHE A 332 -18.62 -6.28 -23.64
C PHE A 332 -19.00 -5.00 -22.92
N ARG A 333 -20.30 -4.82 -22.69
CA ARG A 333 -20.85 -3.67 -21.97
C ARG A 333 -21.37 -4.10 -20.62
N ARG A 334 -21.16 -3.28 -19.60
CA ARG A 334 -21.73 -3.49 -18.27
C ARG A 334 -21.83 -2.21 -17.47
N LYS A 335 -22.61 -2.29 -16.40
CA LYS A 335 -22.61 -1.33 -15.30
C LYS A 335 -21.67 -1.82 -14.21
N TRP A 336 -20.89 -0.92 -13.63
CA TRP A 336 -19.98 -1.21 -12.52
C TRP A 336 -19.83 0.02 -11.63
N GLY A 337 -20.27 -0.10 -10.34
CA GLY A 337 -20.43 1.06 -9.48
C GLY A 337 -21.38 2.08 -10.11
N ASN A 338 -20.99 3.34 -10.14
CA ASN A 338 -21.74 4.42 -10.78
C ASN A 338 -21.42 4.61 -12.28
N ARG A 339 -20.80 3.63 -12.94
CA ARG A 339 -20.24 3.78 -14.28
C ARG A 339 -20.88 2.84 -15.29
N HIS A 340 -21.07 3.35 -16.48
CA HIS A 340 -21.29 2.54 -17.69
C HIS A 340 -19.94 2.24 -18.32
N GLN A 341 -19.64 0.97 -18.54
CA GLN A 341 -18.37 0.51 -19.11
C GLN A 341 -18.60 -0.14 -20.47
N ASP A 342 -17.77 0.22 -21.45
CA ASP A 342 -17.67 -0.40 -22.76
C ASP A 342 -16.24 -0.93 -22.95
N PHE A 343 -16.10 -2.27 -22.98
CA PHE A 343 -14.84 -2.96 -23.20
C PHE A 343 -14.73 -3.36 -24.68
N GLU A 344 -13.57 -3.10 -25.24
CA GLU A 344 -13.17 -3.52 -26.58
C GLU A 344 -11.77 -4.11 -26.48
N TRP A 345 -11.53 -5.31 -27.04
CA TRP A 345 -10.21 -5.93 -26.96
C TRP A 345 -9.82 -6.61 -28.27
N VAL A 346 -8.50 -6.74 -28.43
CA VAL A 346 -7.87 -7.51 -29.50
C VAL A 346 -6.91 -8.51 -28.86
N ASN A 347 -7.02 -9.75 -29.30
CA ASN A 347 -6.14 -10.83 -28.89
C ASN A 347 -5.09 -11.13 -29.96
N HIS A 348 -3.96 -11.71 -29.54
CA HIS A 348 -2.88 -12.20 -30.40
C HIS A 348 -2.17 -11.10 -31.21
N ILE A 349 -1.89 -9.95 -30.59
CA ILE A 349 -1.05 -8.91 -31.18
C ILE A 349 0.40 -9.37 -31.10
N GLU A 350 1.10 -9.39 -32.22
CA GLU A 350 2.53 -9.68 -32.26
C GLU A 350 3.33 -8.41 -31.94
N TYR A 351 4.03 -8.40 -30.82
CA TYR A 351 4.91 -7.32 -30.42
C TYR A 351 6.36 -7.67 -30.68
N VAL A 352 6.98 -6.93 -31.60
CA VAL A 352 8.39 -7.08 -31.99
C VAL A 352 9.24 -6.06 -31.26
N TYR A 353 10.37 -6.49 -30.68
CA TYR A 353 11.27 -5.62 -29.92
C TYR A 353 12.73 -6.10 -29.95
N GLY A 354 13.61 -5.30 -29.31
CA GLY A 354 15.04 -5.57 -29.23
C GLY A 354 15.81 -5.15 -30.49
N PRO A 355 17.16 -5.29 -30.49
CA PRO A 355 17.98 -4.91 -31.60
C PRO A 355 17.55 -5.64 -32.89
N ASN A 356 17.31 -4.88 -33.96
CA ASN A 356 16.90 -5.40 -35.27
C ASN A 356 15.62 -6.27 -35.26
N GLY A 357 14.71 -6.04 -34.30
CA GLY A 357 13.45 -6.78 -34.23
C GLY A 357 13.59 -8.29 -33.99
N ARG A 358 14.66 -8.73 -33.33
CA ARG A 358 14.96 -10.17 -33.15
C ARG A 358 14.09 -10.88 -32.09
N LYS A 359 13.38 -10.12 -31.28
CA LYS A 359 12.54 -10.69 -30.21
C LYS A 359 11.07 -10.42 -30.50
N ARG A 360 10.23 -11.42 -30.24
CA ARG A 360 8.79 -11.35 -30.44
C ARG A 360 8.05 -11.85 -29.23
N GLN A 361 6.90 -11.26 -28.94
CA GLN A 361 5.95 -11.70 -27.93
C GLN A 361 4.52 -11.53 -28.42
N ILE A 362 3.69 -12.48 -28.06
CA ILE A 362 2.24 -12.35 -28.26
C ILE A 362 1.66 -11.69 -27.02
N ILE A 363 0.94 -10.61 -27.22
CA ILE A 363 0.24 -9.86 -26.19
C ILE A 363 -1.22 -9.65 -26.57
N HIS A 364 -2.00 -9.24 -25.61
CA HIS A 364 -3.44 -8.96 -25.77
C HIS A 364 -3.70 -7.56 -25.23
N MET A 365 -4.56 -6.81 -25.88
CA MET A 365 -4.84 -5.43 -25.50
C MET A 365 -6.33 -5.22 -25.29
N VAL A 366 -6.71 -4.47 -24.26
CA VAL A 366 -8.07 -4.10 -23.95
C VAL A 366 -8.18 -2.61 -23.68
N ILE A 367 -9.24 -2.01 -24.23
CA ILE A 367 -9.67 -0.65 -23.94
C ILE A 367 -10.98 -0.72 -23.14
N CYS A 368 -11.05 -0.01 -22.03
CA CYS A 368 -12.27 0.22 -21.28
C CYS A 368 -12.61 1.71 -21.36
N ARG A 369 -13.73 2.04 -22.00
CA ARG A 369 -14.31 3.39 -21.98
C ARG A 369 -15.39 3.43 -20.92
N GLU A 370 -15.39 4.49 -20.13
CA GLU A 370 -16.35 4.67 -19.06
C GLU A 370 -17.02 6.03 -19.15
N THR A 371 -18.29 6.04 -18.81
CA THR A 371 -19.05 7.28 -18.63
C THR A 371 -19.81 7.21 -17.31
N TRP A 372 -19.90 8.33 -16.60
CA TRP A 372 -20.68 8.48 -15.39
C TRP A 372 -21.14 9.91 -15.23
N GLU A 373 -22.16 10.08 -14.42
CA GLU A 373 -22.63 11.40 -14.02
C GLU A 373 -22.13 11.70 -12.60
N GLU A 374 -21.64 12.91 -12.40
CA GLU A 374 -21.26 13.44 -11.09
C GLU A 374 -21.64 14.91 -10.97
N MET A 375 -21.82 15.39 -9.75
CA MET A 375 -22.08 16.80 -9.50
C MET A 375 -20.80 17.63 -9.70
N ALA A 376 -20.91 18.75 -10.39
CA ALA A 376 -19.81 19.70 -10.57
C ALA A 376 -19.22 20.13 -9.22
N LYS A 377 -17.93 20.50 -9.22
CA LYS A 377 -17.25 20.89 -7.96
C LYS A 377 -17.82 22.17 -7.36
N ASP A 378 -18.19 23.11 -8.18
CA ASP A 378 -18.50 24.49 -7.79
C ASP A 378 -19.99 24.87 -7.97
N SER A 379 -20.83 23.99 -8.48
CA SER A 379 -22.25 24.19 -8.71
C SER A 379 -23.10 22.98 -8.33
N ALA A 380 -24.42 23.08 -8.45
CA ALA A 380 -25.35 21.96 -8.32
C ALA A 380 -25.60 21.22 -9.66
N GLU A 381 -24.91 21.61 -10.74
CA GLU A 381 -25.07 21.01 -12.05
C GLU A 381 -24.54 19.58 -12.09
N ILE A 382 -25.22 18.72 -12.84
CA ILE A 382 -24.78 17.34 -13.07
C ILE A 382 -24.02 17.29 -14.40
N GLU A 383 -22.76 16.88 -14.32
CA GLU A 383 -21.87 16.75 -15.48
C GLU A 383 -21.67 15.29 -15.84
N THR A 384 -21.67 15.01 -17.13
CA THR A 384 -21.25 13.70 -17.64
C THR A 384 -19.73 13.69 -17.79
N LYS A 385 -19.08 12.79 -17.06
CA LYS A 385 -17.64 12.54 -17.14
C LYS A 385 -17.37 11.29 -17.97
N ALA A 386 -16.20 11.26 -18.60
CA ALA A 386 -15.71 10.10 -19.32
C ALA A 386 -14.26 9.80 -18.97
N SER A 387 -13.90 8.53 -19.02
CA SER A 387 -12.51 8.10 -18.90
C SER A 387 -12.22 6.94 -19.85
N ARG A 388 -10.95 6.75 -20.15
CA ARG A 388 -10.44 5.65 -20.96
C ARG A 388 -9.26 5.01 -20.27
N HIS A 389 -9.35 3.71 -20.09
CA HIS A 389 -8.28 2.89 -19.53
C HIS A 389 -7.83 1.87 -20.55
N VAL A 390 -6.54 1.66 -20.67
CA VAL A 390 -5.97 0.72 -21.62
C VAL A 390 -4.94 -0.15 -20.92
N TRP A 391 -5.02 -1.45 -21.16
CA TRP A 391 -4.07 -2.42 -20.61
C TRP A 391 -3.62 -3.41 -21.66
N ILE A 392 -2.36 -3.82 -21.55
CA ILE A 392 -1.82 -4.99 -22.23
C ILE A 392 -1.69 -6.16 -21.27
N SER A 393 -1.82 -7.36 -21.76
CA SER A 393 -1.86 -8.58 -20.97
C SER A 393 -1.10 -9.71 -21.64
N HIS A 394 -0.60 -10.65 -20.83
CA HIS A 394 -0.03 -11.91 -21.28
C HIS A 394 -1.09 -12.95 -21.68
N LYS A 395 -2.29 -12.89 -21.11
CA LYS A 395 -3.37 -13.83 -21.37
C LYS A 395 -4.51 -13.16 -22.16
N PRO A 396 -5.19 -13.93 -23.05
CA PRO A 396 -6.27 -13.38 -23.86
C PRO A 396 -7.47 -12.92 -23.03
N PHE A 397 -8.17 -11.94 -23.59
CA PHE A 397 -9.44 -11.45 -23.05
C PHE A 397 -10.62 -12.19 -23.67
N SER A 398 -11.67 -12.38 -22.89
CA SER A 398 -12.97 -12.88 -23.30
C SER A 398 -14.09 -12.15 -22.54
N LYS A 399 -15.34 -12.34 -22.94
CA LYS A 399 -16.52 -11.78 -22.26
C LYS A 399 -16.59 -12.20 -20.78
N GLU A 400 -16.14 -13.43 -20.46
CA GLU A 400 -16.19 -14.03 -19.12
C GLU A 400 -15.10 -13.47 -18.19
N ASN A 401 -13.94 -13.04 -18.74
CA ASN A 401 -12.79 -12.67 -17.93
C ASN A 401 -12.45 -11.17 -17.93
N VAL A 402 -12.86 -10.42 -18.97
CA VAL A 402 -12.44 -9.03 -19.17
C VAL A 402 -12.76 -8.15 -17.95
N HIS A 403 -13.96 -8.29 -17.38
CA HIS A 403 -14.34 -7.57 -16.18
C HIS A 403 -13.44 -7.91 -15.00
N LYS A 404 -13.25 -9.20 -14.71
CA LYS A 404 -12.45 -9.66 -13.58
C LYS A 404 -11.01 -9.15 -13.68
N ARG A 405 -10.42 -9.28 -14.88
CA ARG A 405 -9.02 -8.88 -15.12
C ARG A 405 -8.82 -7.37 -15.08
N CYS A 406 -9.76 -6.60 -15.64
CA CYS A 406 -9.67 -5.14 -15.65
C CYS A 406 -10.09 -4.54 -14.29
N ASN A 407 -11.32 -4.83 -13.83
CA ASN A 407 -11.90 -4.16 -12.67
C ASN A 407 -11.45 -4.74 -11.31
N LEU A 408 -11.34 -6.08 -11.20
CA LEU A 408 -10.97 -6.72 -9.94
C LEU A 408 -9.46 -6.99 -9.81
N CYS A 409 -8.68 -6.68 -10.86
CA CYS A 409 -7.23 -6.88 -10.85
C CYS A 409 -6.48 -5.62 -11.28
N ALA A 410 -6.47 -5.25 -12.56
CA ALA A 410 -5.63 -4.18 -13.08
C ALA A 410 -5.90 -2.80 -12.43
N ARG A 411 -7.16 -2.48 -12.12
CA ARG A 411 -7.53 -1.26 -11.39
C ARG A 411 -6.97 -1.22 -9.98
N HIS A 412 -6.83 -2.37 -9.34
CA HIS A 412 -6.30 -2.45 -7.98
C HIS A 412 -4.78 -2.20 -7.90
N ARG A 413 -4.11 -1.91 -9.05
CA ARG A 413 -2.79 -1.31 -9.04
C ARG A 413 -2.75 -0.05 -8.16
N TRP A 414 -3.80 0.77 -8.21
CA TRP A 414 -3.90 1.98 -7.38
C TRP A 414 -3.87 1.71 -5.87
N ASN A 415 -4.13 0.47 -5.44
CA ASN A 415 -4.05 0.12 -4.03
C ASN A 415 -2.62 0.20 -3.48
N ILE A 416 -1.58 0.07 -4.32
CA ILE A 416 -0.21 0.30 -3.85
C ILE A 416 0.02 1.79 -3.55
N GLU A 417 -0.48 2.68 -4.41
CA GLU A 417 -0.39 4.12 -4.18
C GLU A 417 -1.14 4.51 -2.91
N SER A 418 -2.34 3.96 -2.71
CA SER A 418 -3.12 4.14 -1.48
C SER A 418 -2.38 3.61 -0.26
N GLY A 419 -1.73 2.44 -0.34
CA GLY A 419 -0.91 1.86 0.71
C GLY A 419 0.31 2.74 1.04
N ILE A 420 1.03 3.20 0.04
CA ILE A 420 2.15 4.13 0.19
C ILE A 420 1.67 5.46 0.78
N LEU A 421 0.50 5.96 0.37
CA LEU A 421 -0.08 7.18 0.93
C LEU A 421 -0.45 7.03 2.41
N VAL A 422 -0.94 5.85 2.82
CA VAL A 422 -1.15 5.51 4.23
C VAL A 422 0.19 5.58 4.99
N GLU A 423 1.25 4.97 4.45
CA GLU A 423 2.57 5.00 5.06
C GLU A 423 3.15 6.42 5.15
N LYS A 424 2.91 7.27 4.14
CA LYS A 424 3.37 8.66 4.14
C LYS A 424 2.60 9.58 5.09
N ARG A 425 1.26 9.44 5.17
CA ARG A 425 0.38 10.43 5.78
C ARG A 425 -0.40 9.96 7.01
N GLN A 426 -0.50 8.65 7.23
CA GLN A 426 -1.30 8.11 8.32
C GLN A 426 -0.46 7.55 9.48
N GLY A 427 0.67 8.21 9.80
CA GLY A 427 1.40 7.98 11.04
C GLY A 427 2.65 7.09 10.94
N TYR A 428 2.93 6.44 9.79
CA TYR A 428 4.15 5.64 9.63
C TYR A 428 5.38 6.47 9.24
N CYS A 429 5.18 7.75 8.86
CA CYS A 429 6.26 8.69 8.54
C CYS A 429 7.23 8.14 7.47
N TYR A 430 6.69 7.58 6.38
CA TYR A 430 7.46 6.99 5.29
C TYR A 430 8.60 7.91 4.80
N GLU A 431 8.33 9.21 4.65
CA GLU A 431 9.29 10.21 4.15
C GLU A 431 10.28 10.70 5.20
N HIS A 432 10.26 10.14 6.41
CA HIS A 432 11.23 10.44 7.46
C HIS A 432 12.40 9.45 7.38
N ALA A 433 13.65 9.95 7.42
CA ALA A 433 14.83 9.09 7.34
C ALA A 433 15.06 8.28 8.63
N PHE A 434 14.63 8.76 9.79
CA PHE A 434 14.95 8.25 11.14
C PHE A 434 16.45 8.23 11.48
N SER A 435 17.31 8.05 10.50
CA SER A 435 18.77 8.12 10.62
C SER A 435 19.38 8.60 9.30
N TYR A 436 20.51 9.29 9.37
CA TYR A 436 21.35 9.64 8.21
C TYR A 436 22.46 8.62 7.94
N ASN A 437 22.49 7.51 8.66
CA ASN A 437 23.23 6.34 8.25
C ASN A 437 22.36 5.52 7.29
N TRP A 438 22.89 5.21 6.11
CA TRP A 438 22.17 4.52 5.04
C TRP A 438 21.56 3.20 5.48
N ASN A 439 22.36 2.35 6.11
CA ASN A 439 21.92 1.05 6.59
C ASN A 439 20.83 1.17 7.66
N ALA A 440 20.99 2.09 8.61
CA ALA A 440 19.98 2.32 9.64
C ALA A 440 18.69 2.93 9.06
N MET A 441 18.77 3.80 8.07
CA MET A 441 17.60 4.32 7.35
C MET A 441 16.83 3.20 6.66
N LYS A 442 17.50 2.29 5.95
CA LYS A 442 16.90 1.07 5.37
C LYS A 442 16.27 0.19 6.46
N GLY A 443 16.98 -0.02 7.57
CA GLY A 443 16.48 -0.81 8.71
C GLY A 443 15.19 -0.24 9.29
N TYR A 444 15.10 1.08 9.51
CA TYR A 444 13.84 1.72 9.94
C TYR A 444 12.75 1.60 8.89
N HIS A 445 13.08 1.67 7.61
CA HIS A 445 12.11 1.44 6.55
C HIS A 445 11.52 0.02 6.60
N TYR A 446 12.33 -1.01 6.74
CA TYR A 446 11.85 -2.38 6.83
C TYR A 446 11.05 -2.65 8.12
N LEU A 447 11.44 -2.04 9.25
CA LEU A 447 10.64 -2.08 10.49
C LEU A 447 9.28 -1.39 10.31
N MET A 448 9.23 -0.29 9.59
CA MET A 448 7.99 0.41 9.23
C MET A 448 7.09 -0.48 8.38
N ARG A 449 7.63 -1.11 7.34
CA ARG A 449 6.88 -2.04 6.48
C ARG A 449 6.34 -3.23 7.27
N LEU A 450 7.12 -3.78 8.22
CA LEU A 450 6.65 -4.82 9.15
C LEU A 450 5.53 -4.32 10.07
N GLY A 451 5.66 -3.11 10.64
CA GLY A 451 4.61 -2.51 11.48
C GLY A 451 3.31 -2.30 10.69
N HIS A 452 3.40 -1.81 9.46
CA HIS A 452 2.26 -1.69 8.56
C HIS A 452 1.66 -3.07 8.23
N PHE A 453 2.49 -4.04 7.86
CA PHE A 453 2.06 -5.42 7.60
C PHE A 453 1.26 -6.00 8.78
N ILE A 454 1.66 -5.75 10.02
CA ILE A 454 0.95 -6.25 11.21
C ILE A 454 -0.40 -5.54 11.39
N ASN A 455 -0.47 -4.25 11.07
CA ASN A 455 -1.69 -3.48 11.21
C ASN A 455 -2.73 -3.79 10.11
N VAL A 456 -2.31 -4.15 8.89
CA VAL A 456 -3.27 -4.45 7.81
C VAL A 456 -4.23 -5.60 8.16
N PRO A 457 -3.78 -6.78 8.62
CA PRO A 457 -4.69 -7.84 9.07
C PRO A 457 -5.60 -7.42 10.24
N ALA A 458 -5.15 -6.51 11.12
CA ALA A 458 -5.99 -5.97 12.19
C ALA A 458 -7.13 -5.12 11.64
N ILE A 459 -6.81 -4.19 10.74
CA ILE A 459 -7.76 -3.27 10.10
C ILE A 459 -8.83 -4.04 9.31
N TYR A 460 -8.46 -5.15 8.67
CA TYR A 460 -9.36 -5.99 7.87
C TYR A 460 -9.88 -7.21 8.63
N SER A 461 -9.73 -7.27 9.96
CA SER A 461 -10.24 -8.39 10.76
C SER A 461 -11.71 -8.20 11.14
N GLU A 462 -12.44 -9.32 11.21
CA GLU A 462 -13.83 -9.35 11.65
C GLU A 462 -14.01 -8.74 13.04
N CYS A 463 -13.03 -8.92 13.95
CA CYS A 463 -13.14 -8.46 15.33
C CYS A 463 -12.88 -6.95 15.53
N LEU A 464 -12.27 -6.26 14.54
CA LEU A 464 -11.90 -4.84 14.68
C LEU A 464 -12.50 -3.92 13.62
N ILE A 465 -13.16 -4.48 12.59
CA ILE A 465 -13.63 -3.69 11.45
C ILE A 465 -14.61 -2.58 11.83
N ASP A 466 -15.49 -2.82 12.81
CA ASP A 466 -16.51 -1.84 13.19
C ASP A 466 -15.87 -0.62 13.87
N ILE A 467 -14.89 -0.84 14.74
CA ILE A 467 -14.15 0.26 15.37
C ILE A 467 -13.25 0.98 14.35
N VAL A 468 -12.70 0.26 13.36
CA VAL A 468 -11.95 0.87 12.27
C VAL A 468 -12.85 1.73 11.38
N ARG A 469 -14.08 1.29 11.10
CA ARG A 469 -15.06 2.09 10.35
C ARG A 469 -15.48 3.36 11.10
N GLU A 470 -15.55 3.27 12.42
CA GLU A 470 -15.92 4.41 13.26
C GLU A 470 -14.81 5.48 13.31
N PHE A 471 -13.58 5.07 13.60
CA PHE A 471 -12.46 6.00 13.84
C PHE A 471 -11.56 6.23 12.62
N GLY A 472 -11.68 5.44 11.57
CA GLY A 472 -10.70 5.34 10.49
C GLY A 472 -9.40 4.69 10.95
N VAL A 473 -8.53 4.35 9.99
CA VAL A 473 -7.27 3.63 10.26
C VAL A 473 -6.39 4.35 11.30
N ARG A 474 -6.13 5.65 11.07
CA ARG A 474 -5.29 6.45 11.97
C ARG A 474 -5.94 6.64 13.33
N GLY A 475 -7.25 6.88 13.37
CA GLY A 475 -8.01 7.02 14.61
C GLY A 475 -8.01 5.74 15.43
N PHE A 476 -8.18 4.59 14.80
CA PHE A 476 -8.10 3.29 15.45
C PHE A 476 -6.73 3.04 16.10
N ILE A 477 -5.63 3.24 15.37
CA ILE A 477 -4.29 3.04 15.94
C ILE A 477 -4.02 4.01 17.10
N ARG A 478 -4.48 5.26 16.97
CA ARG A 478 -4.42 6.24 18.06
C ARG A 478 -5.23 5.76 19.27
N PHE A 479 -6.44 5.28 19.08
CA PHE A 479 -7.30 4.75 20.13
C PHE A 479 -6.63 3.60 20.90
N VAL A 480 -5.99 2.65 20.22
CA VAL A 480 -5.20 1.58 20.85
C VAL A 480 -4.02 2.15 21.62
N ARG A 481 -3.27 3.10 21.04
CA ARG A 481 -2.13 3.73 21.72
C ARG A 481 -2.54 4.48 22.98
N GLU A 482 -3.61 5.27 22.93
CA GLU A 482 -4.17 5.97 24.09
C GLU A 482 -4.62 4.99 25.18
N THR A 483 -5.16 3.84 24.79
CA THR A 483 -5.52 2.77 25.72
C THR A 483 -4.28 2.25 26.47
N LEU A 484 -3.16 2.07 25.76
CA LEU A 484 -1.93 1.54 26.36
C LEU A 484 -1.19 2.55 27.25
N VAL A 485 -1.35 3.86 27.04
CA VAL A 485 -0.69 4.89 27.88
C VAL A 485 -1.48 5.28 29.13
N ALA A 486 -2.70 4.74 29.30
CA ALA A 486 -3.59 5.05 30.43
C ALA A 486 -4.09 3.76 31.12
N PRO A 487 -4.69 3.84 32.32
CA PRO A 487 -5.09 2.66 33.10
C PRO A 487 -6.44 2.06 32.65
N TRP A 488 -6.60 1.84 31.35
CA TRP A 488 -7.82 1.27 30.75
C TRP A 488 -7.90 -0.26 30.81
N LEU A 489 -6.73 -0.95 30.97
CA LEU A 489 -6.66 -2.40 30.88
C LEU A 489 -6.88 -3.06 32.24
N ASN A 490 -7.84 -4.00 32.29
CA ASN A 490 -8.02 -4.91 33.41
C ASN A 490 -7.15 -6.16 33.22
N ALA A 491 -6.11 -6.32 34.05
CA ALA A 491 -5.13 -7.39 33.88
C ALA A 491 -5.70 -8.82 33.91
N PRO A 492 -6.64 -9.19 34.83
CA PRO A 492 -7.33 -10.48 34.80
C PRO A 492 -8.07 -10.74 33.49
N TRP A 493 -8.88 -9.79 33.05
CA TRP A 493 -9.65 -9.87 31.81
C TRP A 493 -8.73 -10.03 30.57
N VAL A 494 -7.68 -9.22 30.48
CA VAL A 494 -6.71 -9.31 29.36
C VAL A 494 -6.06 -10.69 29.33
N LYS A 495 -5.65 -11.25 30.49
CA LYS A 495 -5.03 -12.58 30.57
C LYS A 495 -6.01 -13.68 30.12
N GLU A 496 -7.26 -13.63 30.57
CA GLU A 496 -8.30 -14.55 30.15
C GLU A 496 -8.52 -14.48 28.63
N ARG A 497 -8.69 -13.27 28.08
CA ARG A 497 -8.89 -13.05 26.65
C ARG A 497 -7.70 -13.52 25.81
N LEU A 498 -6.46 -13.34 26.29
CA LEU A 498 -5.27 -13.84 25.61
C LEU A 498 -5.14 -15.37 25.65
N GLY A 499 -5.67 -16.03 26.67
CA GLY A 499 -5.71 -17.49 26.79
C GLY A 499 -6.78 -18.15 25.94
N ALA A 500 -7.81 -17.42 25.54
CA ALA A 500 -8.89 -17.93 24.72
C ALA A 500 -8.41 -18.24 23.28
N ASN A 501 -9.01 -19.28 22.67
CA ASN A 501 -8.73 -19.63 21.28
C ASN A 501 -8.96 -18.44 20.35
N PHE A 502 -8.00 -18.24 19.43
CA PHE A 502 -8.07 -17.14 18.50
C PHE A 502 -7.79 -17.58 17.07
N GLN A 503 -8.68 -17.22 16.17
CA GLN A 503 -8.49 -17.41 14.74
C GLN A 503 -8.66 -16.08 14.00
N LEU A 504 -7.61 -15.60 13.36
CA LEU A 504 -7.70 -14.43 12.49
C LEU A 504 -8.66 -14.72 11.31
N ARG A 505 -9.72 -13.94 11.21
CA ARG A 505 -10.66 -13.93 10.08
C ARG A 505 -10.57 -12.55 9.43
N LEU A 506 -10.23 -12.52 8.15
CA LEU A 506 -10.21 -11.30 7.34
C LEU A 506 -11.58 -11.14 6.66
N ILE A 507 -11.97 -9.93 6.32
CA ILE A 507 -13.25 -9.59 5.66
C ILE A 507 -13.02 -8.84 4.36
#